data_b53cf1dc272fb947d8798f7d884f536f
#
_entry.id   b53cf1dc272fb947d8798f7d884f536f
#
_cell.length_a   1.000
_cell.length_b   1.000
_cell.length_c   1.000
_cell.angle_alpha   90.00
_cell.angle_beta   90.00
_cell.angle_gamma   90.00
#
_symmetry.space_group_name_H-M   'P 1'
#
loop_
_entity.id
_entity.type
_entity.pdbx_description
1 polymer ?
#
loop_
_entity_poly.entity_id
_entity_poly.type
_entity_poly.pdbx_seq_one_letter_code
_entity_poly.pdbx_strand_id
1 'polypeptide(L)'
;MLMKKFLQRLILFIIVAYLVAIVIDTITSKGLQRVPKNHLETLNTIMHDTLNNDILILGNSRGACAYNPLYIDSVLCSNSRNISVSGQTYIISNLRYRIYRRNNPAPKLLILNIDHIELGSGTLGFERYQYFPYMHDTLVREILDMHYFTWMDKYIPMWRYRGNYKYVGLGLLEFLGINHINGKQHKGWSKNVGAFNGTNMRYLLANDGEIKCSIYDSTLIAFEQLLQQAKFEKTNTIMVYSPVYYMVQENMSICFDTIMSTYHELSEKYNIPILDYRTLPINYDSTYFVDATHLNYIGAREFSIKLAHDIDSLGLLK
;
A
#
# COMPACT_ATOMS: atom_id res chain seq x y z
N MET A 1 -8.63 -0.87 -58.28
CA MET A 1 -7.25 -1.37 -58.04
C MET A 1 -6.51 -0.54 -56.97
N LEU A 2 -6.52 0.79 -57.04
CA LEU A 2 -5.84 1.70 -56.07
C LEU A 2 -6.37 1.54 -54.63
N MET A 3 -7.70 1.49 -54.41
CA MET A 3 -8.32 1.32 -53.11
C MET A 3 -7.88 0.01 -52.42
N LYS A 4 -7.82 -1.09 -53.13
CA LYS A 4 -7.37 -2.40 -52.62
C LYS A 4 -5.91 -2.35 -52.15
N LYS A 5 -5.03 -1.72 -52.91
CA LYS A 5 -3.62 -1.51 -52.53
C LYS A 5 -3.48 -0.60 -51.34
N PHE A 6 -4.29 0.46 -51.24
CA PHE A 6 -4.32 1.36 -50.09
C PHE A 6 -4.73 0.61 -48.81
N LEU A 7 -5.85 -0.13 -48.88
CA LEU A 7 -6.31 -0.92 -47.71
C LEU A 7 -5.28 -1.98 -47.28
N GLN A 8 -4.62 -2.64 -48.20
CA GLN A 8 -3.55 -3.61 -47.87
C GLN A 8 -2.38 -2.93 -47.14
N ARG A 9 -1.95 -1.73 -47.59
CA ARG A 9 -0.87 -0.98 -46.95
C ARG A 9 -1.29 -0.46 -45.57
N LEU A 10 -2.55 -0.01 -45.46
CA LEU A 10 -3.08 0.46 -44.17
C LEU A 10 -3.15 -0.69 -43.15
N ILE A 11 -3.64 -1.88 -43.56
CA ILE A 11 -3.68 -3.05 -42.68
C ILE A 11 -2.27 -3.45 -42.28
N LEU A 12 -1.32 -3.48 -43.18
CA LEU A 12 0.07 -3.82 -42.90
C LEU A 12 0.68 -2.79 -41.91
N PHE A 13 0.43 -1.50 -42.12
CA PHE A 13 0.88 -0.45 -41.20
C PHE A 13 0.30 -0.64 -39.78
N ILE A 14 -1.01 -0.92 -39.68
CA ILE A 14 -1.66 -1.16 -38.36
C ILE A 14 -1.04 -2.39 -37.67
N ILE A 15 -0.80 -3.47 -38.41
CA ILE A 15 -0.18 -4.69 -37.87
C ILE A 15 1.23 -4.38 -37.34
N VAL A 16 2.06 -3.69 -38.14
CA VAL A 16 3.43 -3.34 -37.73
C VAL A 16 3.40 -2.42 -36.51
N ALA A 17 2.55 -1.38 -36.51
CA ALA A 17 2.39 -0.46 -35.39
C ALA A 17 1.96 -1.20 -34.11
N TYR A 18 1.03 -2.15 -34.24
CA TYR A 18 0.58 -2.96 -33.10
C TYR A 18 1.71 -3.86 -32.56
N LEU A 19 2.49 -4.50 -33.43
CA LEU A 19 3.64 -5.31 -33.00
C LEU A 19 4.72 -4.47 -32.32
N VAL A 20 5.02 -3.27 -32.84
CA VAL A 20 5.94 -2.34 -32.19
C VAL A 20 5.43 -1.91 -30.83
N ALA A 21 4.13 -1.62 -30.70
CA ALA A 21 3.51 -1.26 -29.43
C ALA A 21 3.60 -2.41 -28.40
N ILE A 22 3.45 -3.68 -28.82
CA ILE A 22 3.66 -4.86 -27.94
C ILE A 22 5.10 -4.89 -27.42
N VAL A 23 6.08 -4.66 -28.30
CA VAL A 23 7.50 -4.68 -27.90
C VAL A 23 7.79 -3.59 -26.86
N ILE A 24 7.33 -2.35 -27.14
CA ILE A 24 7.52 -1.23 -26.20
C ILE A 24 6.82 -1.51 -24.87
N ASP A 25 5.59 -2.01 -24.90
CA ASP A 25 4.82 -2.39 -23.71
C ASP A 25 5.56 -3.43 -22.86
N THR A 26 6.08 -4.47 -23.52
CA THR A 26 6.82 -5.56 -22.86
C THR A 26 8.11 -5.04 -22.22
N ILE A 27 8.88 -4.24 -22.95
CA ILE A 27 10.14 -3.65 -22.46
C ILE A 27 9.85 -2.71 -21.29
N THR A 28 8.85 -1.84 -21.41
CA THR A 28 8.42 -0.94 -20.35
C THR A 28 8.03 -1.72 -19.10
N SER A 29 7.19 -2.74 -19.24
CA SER A 29 6.74 -3.57 -18.10
C SER A 29 7.91 -4.28 -17.42
N LYS A 30 8.80 -4.91 -18.18
CA LYS A 30 9.99 -5.58 -17.66
C LYS A 30 10.95 -4.61 -16.96
N GLY A 31 11.07 -3.39 -17.45
CA GLY A 31 11.87 -2.36 -16.79
C GLY A 31 11.23 -1.90 -15.48
N LEU A 32 9.91 -1.65 -15.47
CA LEU A 32 9.20 -1.28 -14.24
C LEU A 32 9.28 -2.34 -13.15
N GLN A 33 9.33 -3.63 -13.50
CA GLN A 33 9.55 -4.73 -12.56
C GLN A 33 10.93 -4.70 -11.88
N ARG A 34 11.87 -3.89 -12.37
CA ARG A 34 13.23 -3.75 -11.82
C ARG A 34 13.43 -2.46 -11.05
N VAL A 35 12.47 -1.54 -11.06
CA VAL A 35 12.60 -0.24 -10.41
C VAL A 35 12.75 -0.40 -8.90
N PRO A 36 13.90 0.01 -8.30
CA PRO A 36 14.20 -0.17 -6.89
C PRO A 36 13.74 1.01 -6.03
N LYS A 37 12.61 1.61 -6.34
CA LYS A 37 12.16 2.85 -5.68
C LYS A 37 10.66 2.94 -5.54
N ASN A 38 10.22 3.60 -4.46
CA ASN A 38 8.82 3.91 -4.16
C ASN A 38 7.93 2.64 -4.02
N HIS A 39 6.66 2.77 -4.33
CA HIS A 39 5.68 1.68 -4.26
C HIS A 39 5.96 0.56 -5.27
N LEU A 40 6.67 0.86 -6.38
CA LEU A 40 7.14 -0.16 -7.32
C LEU A 40 8.14 -1.10 -6.65
N GLU A 41 9.14 -0.57 -5.93
CA GLU A 41 10.11 -1.40 -5.19
C GLU A 41 9.41 -2.38 -4.25
N THR A 42 8.50 -1.88 -3.43
CA THR A 42 7.82 -2.71 -2.44
C THR A 42 7.02 -3.83 -3.11
N LEU A 43 6.30 -3.53 -4.20
CA LEU A 43 5.56 -4.55 -4.95
C LEU A 43 6.51 -5.51 -5.67
N ASN A 44 7.52 -4.99 -6.38
CA ASN A 44 8.50 -5.82 -7.09
C ASN A 44 9.19 -6.82 -6.15
N THR A 45 9.55 -6.35 -4.95
CA THR A 45 10.20 -7.20 -3.94
C THR A 45 9.29 -8.35 -3.49
N ILE A 46 8.01 -8.10 -3.17
CA ILE A 46 7.11 -9.17 -2.74
C ILE A 46 6.68 -10.10 -3.89
N MET A 47 6.77 -9.64 -5.14
CA MET A 47 6.47 -10.44 -6.33
C MET A 47 7.59 -11.42 -6.68
N HIS A 48 8.84 -11.06 -6.42
CA HIS A 48 9.99 -11.78 -6.94
C HIS A 48 10.91 -12.39 -5.88
N ASP A 49 10.96 -11.79 -4.67
CA ASP A 49 11.98 -12.14 -3.70
C ASP A 49 11.44 -13.08 -2.61
N THR A 50 12.32 -13.92 -2.09
CA THR A 50 12.09 -14.68 -0.87
C THR A 50 12.69 -13.90 0.30
N LEU A 51 11.84 -13.33 1.13
CA LEU A 51 12.21 -12.34 2.15
C LEU A 51 12.33 -12.91 3.56
N ASN A 52 11.52 -13.94 3.88
CA ASN A 52 11.49 -14.62 5.19
C ASN A 52 11.41 -13.62 6.37
N ASN A 53 10.45 -12.70 6.31
CA ASN A 53 10.29 -11.70 7.36
C ASN A 53 9.62 -12.31 8.60
N ASP A 54 10.12 -11.94 9.79
CA ASP A 54 9.47 -12.29 11.07
C ASP A 54 8.21 -11.45 11.26
N ILE A 55 8.27 -10.16 10.87
CA ILE A 55 7.18 -9.19 11.02
C ILE A 55 6.81 -8.61 9.67
N LEU A 56 5.53 -8.60 9.35
CA LEU A 56 4.99 -7.95 8.17
C LEU A 56 4.02 -6.84 8.57
N ILE A 57 4.15 -5.68 7.94
CA ILE A 57 3.33 -4.49 8.23
C ILE A 57 2.50 -4.15 7.01
N LEU A 58 1.19 -4.02 7.21
CA LEU A 58 0.19 -3.70 6.19
C LEU A 58 -0.66 -2.51 6.61
N GLY A 59 -1.05 -1.71 5.65
CA GLY A 59 -1.92 -0.56 5.81
C GLY A 59 -1.83 0.41 4.64
N ASN A 60 -2.45 1.58 4.80
CA ASN A 60 -2.46 2.66 3.83
C ASN A 60 -1.24 3.60 3.97
N SER A 61 -1.39 4.90 3.67
CA SER A 61 -0.32 5.89 3.79
C SER A 61 0.20 6.07 5.21
N ARG A 62 -0.69 5.97 6.22
CA ARG A 62 -0.28 6.00 7.62
C ARG A 62 0.55 4.78 7.95
N GLY A 63 0.14 3.60 7.50
CA GLY A 63 0.93 2.37 7.59
C GLY A 63 2.28 2.51 6.91
N ALA A 64 2.34 3.10 5.72
CA ALA A 64 3.57 3.25 4.96
C ALA A 64 4.60 4.18 5.63
N CYS A 65 4.16 5.25 6.30
CA CYS A 65 5.09 6.24 6.86
C CYS A 65 5.33 6.11 8.37
N ALA A 66 4.39 5.58 9.16
CA ALA A 66 4.50 5.54 10.61
C ALA A 66 5.44 4.44 11.11
N TYR A 67 5.47 3.29 10.46
CA TYR A 67 6.21 2.11 10.93
C TYR A 67 7.55 1.99 10.19
N ASN A 68 8.62 2.29 10.88
CA ASN A 68 9.97 2.14 10.34
C ASN A 68 10.57 0.80 10.77
N PRO A 69 10.72 -0.17 9.84
CA PRO A 69 11.24 -1.50 10.15
C PRO A 69 12.62 -1.48 10.81
N LEU A 70 13.48 -0.50 10.50
CA LEU A 70 14.83 -0.44 11.05
C LEU A 70 14.82 -0.25 12.58
N TYR A 71 13.91 0.56 13.11
CA TYR A 71 13.78 0.76 14.55
C TYR A 71 13.06 -0.40 15.23
N ILE A 72 12.05 -0.98 14.58
CA ILE A 72 11.37 -2.18 15.08
C ILE A 72 12.39 -3.32 15.20
N ASP A 73 13.17 -3.56 14.17
CA ASP A 73 14.18 -4.62 14.14
C ASP A 73 15.28 -4.41 15.18
N SER A 74 15.69 -3.15 15.42
CA SER A 74 16.73 -2.84 16.41
C SER A 74 16.32 -3.17 17.84
N VAL A 75 15.02 -3.02 18.17
CA VAL A 75 14.48 -3.33 19.50
C VAL A 75 14.16 -4.81 19.66
N LEU A 76 13.56 -5.43 18.63
CA LEU A 76 13.04 -6.79 18.70
C LEU A 76 14.02 -7.86 18.22
N CYS A 77 15.21 -7.46 17.72
CA CYS A 77 16.16 -8.36 17.08
C CYS A 77 15.51 -9.23 15.99
N SER A 78 14.63 -8.62 15.17
CA SER A 78 13.78 -9.28 14.18
C SER A 78 14.10 -8.83 12.75
N ASN A 79 13.43 -9.45 11.78
CA ASN A 79 13.47 -9.03 10.38
C ASN A 79 12.07 -8.59 9.94
N SER A 80 11.77 -7.30 10.05
CA SER A 80 10.48 -6.74 9.66
C SER A 80 10.51 -6.15 8.24
N ARG A 81 9.33 -6.08 7.61
CA ARG A 81 9.13 -5.39 6.33
C ARG A 81 7.77 -4.69 6.32
N ASN A 82 7.77 -3.46 5.83
CA ASN A 82 6.56 -2.69 5.60
C ASN A 82 6.13 -2.84 4.13
N ILE A 83 4.93 -3.37 3.89
CA ILE A 83 4.36 -3.51 2.56
C ILE A 83 3.07 -2.67 2.38
N SER A 84 2.87 -1.68 3.24
CA SER A 84 1.77 -0.71 3.17
C SER A 84 1.88 0.17 1.92
N VAL A 85 0.74 0.69 1.44
CA VAL A 85 0.68 1.55 0.25
C VAL A 85 -0.29 2.69 0.45
N SER A 86 0.16 3.92 0.14
CA SER A 86 -0.65 5.13 0.24
C SER A 86 -1.96 5.03 -0.55
N GLY A 87 -3.05 5.54 0.03
CA GLY A 87 -4.36 5.64 -0.62
C GLY A 87 -5.04 4.31 -0.93
N GLN A 88 -4.63 3.22 -0.30
CA GLN A 88 -5.17 1.88 -0.52
C GLN A 88 -6.13 1.46 0.61
N THR A 89 -6.96 0.46 0.31
CA THR A 89 -7.91 -0.15 1.22
C THR A 89 -7.50 -1.59 1.53
N TYR A 90 -8.23 -2.28 2.41
CA TYR A 90 -7.94 -3.68 2.76
C TYR A 90 -8.06 -4.65 1.58
N ILE A 91 -8.74 -4.32 0.49
CA ILE A 91 -8.72 -5.11 -0.74
C ILE A 91 -7.28 -5.25 -1.24
N ILE A 92 -6.54 -4.15 -1.23
CA ILE A 92 -5.14 -4.14 -1.66
C ILE A 92 -4.22 -4.73 -0.59
N SER A 93 -4.47 -4.46 0.68
CA SER A 93 -3.72 -5.08 1.77
C SER A 93 -3.81 -6.61 1.72
N ASN A 94 -5.01 -7.17 1.50
CA ASN A 94 -5.23 -8.59 1.30
C ASN A 94 -4.50 -9.12 0.05
N LEU A 95 -4.59 -8.42 -1.09
CA LEU A 95 -3.85 -8.78 -2.30
C LEU A 95 -2.35 -8.86 -2.04
N ARG A 96 -1.77 -7.83 -1.40
CA ARG A 96 -0.32 -7.77 -1.12
C ARG A 96 0.12 -8.85 -0.14
N TYR A 97 -0.69 -9.18 0.86
CA TYR A 97 -0.43 -10.32 1.73
C TYR A 97 -0.41 -11.62 0.95
N ARG A 98 -1.41 -11.90 0.12
CA ARG A 98 -1.49 -13.10 -0.72
C ARG A 98 -0.31 -13.19 -1.71
N ILE A 99 0.12 -12.07 -2.30
CA ILE A 99 1.31 -12.01 -3.16
C ILE A 99 2.56 -12.37 -2.35
N TYR A 100 2.75 -11.73 -1.20
CA TYR A 100 3.88 -12.02 -0.30
C TYR A 100 3.93 -13.52 0.04
N ARG A 101 2.79 -14.10 0.43
CA ARG A 101 2.68 -15.51 0.83
C ARG A 101 2.94 -16.51 -0.29
N ARG A 102 2.93 -16.08 -1.54
CA ARG A 102 3.27 -16.96 -2.69
C ARG A 102 4.72 -17.46 -2.63
N ASN A 103 5.65 -16.61 -2.22
CA ASN A 103 7.08 -16.87 -2.24
C ASN A 103 7.72 -16.89 -0.85
N ASN A 104 6.94 -16.64 0.21
CA ASN A 104 7.45 -16.46 1.56
C ASN A 104 6.67 -17.30 2.58
N PRO A 105 7.31 -17.77 3.65
CA PRO A 105 6.61 -18.36 4.79
C PRO A 105 5.68 -17.33 5.44
N ALA A 106 4.73 -17.81 6.26
CA ALA A 106 3.92 -16.93 7.08
C ALA A 106 4.81 -16.16 8.06
N PRO A 107 4.60 -14.84 8.23
CA PRO A 107 5.33 -14.09 9.24
C PRO A 107 4.91 -14.57 10.63
N LYS A 108 5.78 -14.40 11.63
CA LYS A 108 5.43 -14.66 13.03
C LYS A 108 4.40 -13.66 13.54
N LEU A 109 4.53 -12.39 13.09
CA LEU A 109 3.65 -11.31 13.46
C LEU A 109 3.19 -10.51 12.25
N LEU A 110 1.89 -10.27 12.16
CA LEU A 110 1.26 -9.38 11.20
C LEU A 110 0.76 -8.13 11.94
N ILE A 111 1.28 -6.97 11.55
CA ILE A 111 0.83 -5.67 12.04
C ILE A 111 -0.09 -5.05 11.00
N LEU A 112 -1.34 -4.85 11.36
CA LEU A 112 -2.35 -4.21 10.53
C LEU A 112 -2.57 -2.79 11.04
N ASN A 113 -2.13 -1.79 10.28
CA ASN A 113 -2.52 -0.42 10.58
C ASN A 113 -4.01 -0.30 10.33
N ILE A 114 -4.76 0.15 11.33
CA ILE A 114 -6.19 0.44 11.21
C ILE A 114 -6.41 1.94 11.24
N ASP A 115 -7.40 2.41 10.48
CA ASP A 115 -7.86 3.79 10.53
C ASP A 115 -9.29 3.92 10.00
N HIS A 116 -9.80 5.16 10.03
CA HIS A 116 -11.17 5.48 9.60
C HIS A 116 -11.38 5.49 8.08
N ILE A 117 -10.32 5.43 7.28
CA ILE A 117 -10.39 5.51 5.81
C ILE A 117 -10.38 4.12 5.18
N GLU A 118 -9.67 3.15 5.75
CA GLU A 118 -9.42 1.86 5.11
C GLU A 118 -10.65 0.96 4.97
N LEU A 119 -11.64 1.09 5.86
CA LEU A 119 -12.95 0.44 5.72
C LEU A 119 -13.88 1.24 4.79
N GLY A 120 -13.55 2.49 4.53
CA GLY A 120 -14.33 3.40 3.71
C GLY A 120 -14.21 3.14 2.22
N SER A 121 -14.44 4.19 1.45
CA SER A 121 -14.57 4.15 0.00
C SER A 121 -13.40 3.44 -0.68
N GLY A 122 -13.73 2.40 -1.40
CA GLY A 122 -12.82 1.71 -2.29
C GLY A 122 -12.36 2.55 -3.49
N THR A 123 -11.83 3.76 -3.26
CA THR A 123 -11.13 4.50 -4.32
C THR A 123 -9.76 3.88 -4.54
N LEU A 124 -9.78 2.73 -5.12
CA LEU A 124 -8.64 1.90 -5.45
C LEU A 124 -7.74 2.54 -6.55
N GLY A 125 -8.01 3.77 -6.96
CA GLY A 125 -7.35 4.43 -8.10
C GLY A 125 -5.98 5.04 -7.82
N PHE A 126 -5.63 5.23 -6.55
CA PHE A 126 -4.35 5.80 -6.19
C PHE A 126 -3.22 4.77 -6.38
N GLU A 127 -2.09 5.18 -6.97
CA GLU A 127 -0.91 4.32 -7.16
C GLU A 127 -1.15 3.04 -8.01
N ARG A 128 -2.22 2.98 -8.83
CA ARG A 128 -2.56 1.80 -9.66
C ARG A 128 -1.45 1.41 -10.65
N TYR A 129 -0.59 2.35 -11.03
CA TYR A 129 0.49 2.13 -12.00
C TYR A 129 1.50 1.06 -11.55
N GLN A 130 1.63 0.82 -10.25
CA GLN A 130 2.51 -0.23 -9.74
C GLN A 130 2.11 -1.63 -10.22
N TYR A 131 0.81 -1.83 -10.52
CA TYR A 131 0.28 -3.11 -10.99
C TYR A 131 0.34 -3.27 -12.52
N PHE A 132 0.62 -2.22 -13.29
CA PHE A 132 0.70 -2.30 -14.75
C PHE A 132 1.67 -3.36 -15.26
N PRO A 133 2.86 -3.55 -14.67
CA PRO A 133 3.77 -4.60 -15.10
C PRO A 133 3.29 -6.03 -14.80
N TYR A 134 2.27 -6.16 -13.94
CA TYR A 134 1.77 -7.43 -13.40
C TYR A 134 0.34 -7.74 -13.82
N MET A 135 -0.17 -7.10 -14.87
CA MET A 135 -1.56 -7.29 -15.31
C MET A 135 -1.91 -8.71 -15.74
N HIS A 136 -0.92 -9.53 -16.05
CA HIS A 136 -1.11 -10.94 -16.42
C HIS A 136 -0.92 -11.90 -15.24
N ASP A 137 -0.54 -11.39 -14.08
CA ASP A 137 -0.46 -12.18 -12.85
C ASP A 137 -1.87 -12.57 -12.36
N THR A 138 -2.05 -13.83 -11.98
CA THR A 138 -3.36 -14.37 -11.62
C THR A 138 -3.98 -13.70 -10.40
N LEU A 139 -3.19 -13.43 -9.33
CA LEU A 139 -3.69 -12.77 -8.13
C LEU A 139 -4.02 -11.30 -8.39
N VAL A 140 -3.17 -10.61 -9.16
CA VAL A 140 -3.39 -9.22 -9.54
C VAL A 140 -4.66 -9.11 -10.38
N ARG A 141 -4.87 -10.00 -11.35
CA ARG A 141 -6.08 -10.03 -12.17
C ARG A 141 -7.35 -10.29 -11.39
N GLU A 142 -7.33 -11.30 -10.49
CA GLU A 142 -8.50 -11.68 -9.71
C GLU A 142 -9.13 -10.48 -8.97
N ILE A 143 -8.30 -9.62 -8.39
CA ILE A 143 -8.77 -8.51 -7.55
C ILE A 143 -8.93 -7.22 -8.35
N LEU A 144 -7.97 -6.92 -9.24
CA LEU A 144 -7.96 -5.63 -9.95
C LEU A 144 -8.85 -5.62 -11.20
N ASP A 145 -9.16 -6.78 -11.78
CA ASP A 145 -10.06 -6.89 -12.93
C ASP A 145 -11.48 -6.43 -12.58
N MET A 146 -11.93 -6.66 -11.36
CA MET A 146 -13.26 -6.26 -10.93
C MET A 146 -13.39 -4.75 -10.70
N HIS A 147 -12.28 -4.04 -10.46
CA HIS A 147 -12.33 -2.68 -9.95
C HIS A 147 -11.51 -1.65 -10.73
N TYR A 148 -10.48 -2.03 -11.55
CA TYR A 148 -9.50 -1.06 -12.04
C TYR A 148 -9.13 -1.13 -13.49
N PHE A 149 -9.06 -2.32 -14.06
CA PHE A 149 -8.56 -2.51 -15.40
C PHE A 149 -9.69 -2.80 -16.37
N THR A 150 -9.77 -1.99 -17.40
CA THR A 150 -10.66 -2.23 -18.53
C THR A 150 -10.09 -3.31 -19.45
N TRP A 151 -10.90 -3.88 -20.33
CA TRP A 151 -10.41 -4.78 -21.37
C TRP A 151 -9.34 -4.12 -22.26
N MET A 152 -9.44 -2.80 -22.50
CA MET A 152 -8.45 -2.05 -23.26
C MET A 152 -7.08 -2.02 -22.57
N ASP A 153 -7.06 -1.87 -21.24
CA ASP A 153 -5.81 -1.91 -20.48
C ASP A 153 -5.11 -3.26 -20.59
N LYS A 154 -5.87 -4.35 -20.81
CA LYS A 154 -5.36 -5.72 -20.89
C LYS A 154 -4.89 -6.10 -22.31
N TYR A 155 -5.64 -5.70 -23.32
CA TYR A 155 -5.46 -6.24 -24.69
C TYR A 155 -4.92 -5.22 -25.69
N ILE A 156 -5.00 -3.91 -25.39
CA ILE A 156 -4.41 -2.88 -26.26
C ILE A 156 -3.04 -2.48 -25.69
N PRO A 157 -1.95 -2.80 -26.39
CA PRO A 157 -0.60 -2.47 -25.93
C PRO A 157 -0.47 -0.96 -25.66
N MET A 158 0.27 -0.61 -24.60
CA MET A 158 0.50 0.75 -24.15
C MET A 158 -0.74 1.48 -23.61
N TRP A 159 -1.96 0.98 -23.79
CA TRP A 159 -3.18 1.68 -23.35
C TRP A 159 -3.23 1.96 -21.85
N ARG A 160 -2.75 1.02 -21.00
CA ARG A 160 -2.68 1.18 -19.54
C ARG A 160 -1.76 2.33 -19.09
N TYR A 161 -0.81 2.72 -19.94
CA TYR A 161 0.12 3.81 -19.65
C TYR A 161 -0.40 5.20 -20.08
N ARG A 162 -1.61 5.29 -20.69
CA ARG A 162 -2.20 6.57 -21.09
C ARG A 162 -2.32 7.51 -19.88
N GLY A 163 -1.88 8.75 -20.04
CA GLY A 163 -1.83 9.72 -18.95
C GLY A 163 -0.71 9.52 -17.93
N ASN A 164 0.09 8.46 -18.07
CA ASN A 164 1.17 8.12 -17.15
C ASN A 164 2.50 7.84 -17.88
N TYR A 165 2.80 8.63 -18.92
CA TYR A 165 3.97 8.43 -19.79
C TYR A 165 5.32 8.48 -19.08
N LYS A 166 5.38 9.12 -17.88
CA LYS A 166 6.57 9.07 -17.02
C LYS A 166 7.01 7.65 -16.68
N TYR A 167 6.06 6.72 -16.52
CA TYR A 167 6.37 5.32 -16.23
C TYR A 167 6.87 4.56 -17.47
N VAL A 168 6.47 4.98 -18.66
CA VAL A 168 7.04 4.44 -19.91
C VAL A 168 8.52 4.80 -19.99
N GLY A 169 8.87 6.09 -19.82
CA GLY A 169 10.26 6.53 -19.79
C GLY A 169 11.07 5.83 -18.70
N LEU A 170 10.52 5.75 -17.47
CA LEU A 170 11.17 5.06 -16.36
C LEU A 170 11.44 3.58 -16.68
N GLY A 171 10.44 2.88 -17.21
CA GLY A 171 10.57 1.45 -17.56
C GLY A 171 11.60 1.24 -18.67
N LEU A 172 11.60 2.06 -19.69
CA LEU A 172 12.59 1.95 -20.78
C LEU A 172 14.02 2.19 -20.28
N LEU A 173 14.23 3.25 -19.48
CA LEU A 173 15.55 3.56 -18.92
C LEU A 173 16.07 2.47 -17.98
N GLU A 174 15.18 1.92 -17.14
CA GLU A 174 15.53 0.85 -16.24
C GLU A 174 15.83 -0.46 -16.99
N PHE A 175 15.04 -0.77 -18.04
CA PHE A 175 15.29 -1.93 -18.88
C PHE A 175 16.67 -1.88 -19.56
N LEU A 176 17.08 -0.68 -20.02
CA LEU A 176 18.38 -0.44 -20.65
C LEU A 176 19.55 -0.33 -19.64
N GLY A 177 19.27 -0.35 -18.34
CA GLY A 177 20.30 -0.20 -17.31
C GLY A 177 20.90 1.22 -17.23
N ILE A 178 20.22 2.22 -17.80
CA ILE A 178 20.68 3.62 -17.83
C ILE A 178 20.28 4.37 -16.54
N ASN A 179 19.30 3.85 -15.82
CA ASN A 179 18.76 4.53 -14.65
C ASN A 179 19.58 4.15 -13.41
N HIS A 180 20.41 5.09 -12.92
CA HIS A 180 21.20 4.91 -11.71
C HIS A 180 20.43 5.39 -10.46
N ILE A 181 19.20 4.90 -10.27
CA ILE A 181 18.44 5.24 -9.06
C ILE A 181 19.01 4.43 -7.89
N ASN A 182 19.96 5.00 -7.17
CA ASN A 182 20.40 4.51 -5.89
C ASN A 182 19.34 4.76 -4.82
N GLY A 183 18.31 3.92 -4.78
CA GLY A 183 17.32 3.91 -3.70
C GLY A 183 17.88 3.09 -2.52
N LYS A 184 18.24 3.73 -1.40
CA LYS A 184 18.41 2.98 -0.16
C LYS A 184 17.03 2.44 0.21
N GLN A 185 16.87 1.13 0.13
CA GLN A 185 15.67 0.46 0.58
C GLN A 185 15.56 0.57 2.10
N HIS A 186 14.52 1.22 2.58
CA HIS A 186 14.18 1.26 4.00
C HIS A 186 13.20 0.14 4.37
N LYS A 187 13.36 -1.06 3.79
CA LYS A 187 12.45 -2.21 3.98
C LYS A 187 10.98 -1.84 3.75
N GLY A 188 10.70 -1.04 2.72
CA GLY A 188 9.36 -0.59 2.33
C GLY A 188 8.81 0.61 3.10
N TRP A 189 9.55 1.16 4.07
CA TRP A 189 9.13 2.36 4.78
C TRP A 189 9.24 3.62 3.91
N SER A 190 8.17 4.41 3.90
CA SER A 190 8.11 5.70 3.20
C SER A 190 8.55 6.83 4.12
N LYS A 191 9.80 7.28 3.96
CA LYS A 191 10.35 8.38 4.75
C LYS A 191 9.68 9.71 4.40
N ASN A 192 8.91 10.27 5.32
CA ASN A 192 8.40 11.63 5.21
C ASN A 192 9.39 12.64 5.76
N VAL A 193 9.81 13.56 4.89
CA VAL A 193 10.73 14.68 5.26
C VAL A 193 9.98 15.98 5.06
N GLY A 194 9.72 16.72 6.13
CA GLY A 194 9.01 18.00 6.08
C GLY A 194 8.56 18.46 7.45
N ALA A 195 8.25 19.74 7.53
CA ALA A 195 7.58 20.34 8.68
C ALA A 195 6.06 20.24 8.52
N PHE A 196 5.34 20.33 9.61
CA PHE A 196 3.88 20.34 9.63
C PHE A 196 3.32 21.47 8.76
N ASN A 197 2.47 21.15 7.82
CA ASN A 197 1.90 22.10 6.84
C ASN A 197 0.39 22.33 7.01
N GLY A 198 -0.27 21.60 7.90
CA GLY A 198 -1.71 21.72 8.18
C GLY A 198 -2.63 21.32 6.99
N THR A 199 -2.13 20.67 5.96
CA THR A 199 -2.91 20.41 4.71
C THR A 199 -4.16 19.59 4.99
N ASN A 200 -4.04 18.45 5.65
CA ASN A 200 -5.19 17.59 5.97
C ASN A 200 -6.13 18.25 7.00
N MET A 201 -5.60 19.06 7.92
CA MET A 201 -6.41 19.85 8.85
C MET A 201 -7.35 20.80 8.12
N ARG A 202 -6.86 21.53 7.12
CA ARG A 202 -7.69 22.46 6.33
C ARG A 202 -8.82 21.72 5.60
N TYR A 203 -8.55 20.52 5.10
CA TYR A 203 -9.57 19.68 4.46
C TYR A 203 -10.65 19.24 5.47
N LEU A 204 -10.23 18.79 6.67
CA LEU A 204 -11.14 18.38 7.73
C LEU A 204 -12.01 19.55 8.21
N LEU A 205 -11.43 20.74 8.41
CA LEU A 205 -12.13 21.94 8.84
C LEU A 205 -13.04 22.54 7.73
N ALA A 206 -12.65 22.42 6.47
CA ALA A 206 -13.44 22.93 5.34
C ALA A 206 -14.75 22.18 5.09
N ASN A 207 -14.85 20.94 5.55
CA ASN A 207 -16.02 20.08 5.40
C ASN A 207 -16.95 20.12 6.64
N ASP A 208 -16.98 21.22 7.40
CA ASP A 208 -17.78 21.42 8.63
C ASP A 208 -17.62 20.29 9.67
N GLY A 209 -16.48 19.64 9.70
CA GLY A 209 -16.18 18.52 10.58
C GLY A 209 -16.92 17.21 10.25
N GLU A 210 -17.75 17.21 9.22
CA GLU A 210 -18.46 16.01 8.78
C GLU A 210 -17.58 15.17 7.83
N ILE A 211 -16.74 14.35 8.40
CA ILE A 211 -16.09 13.27 7.64
C ILE A 211 -17.13 12.17 7.46
N LYS A 212 -17.61 12.01 6.22
CA LYS A 212 -18.52 10.91 5.89
C LYS A 212 -17.78 9.59 6.02
N CYS A 213 -18.08 8.83 7.04
CA CYS A 213 -17.66 7.45 7.18
C CYS A 213 -18.67 6.53 6.48
N SER A 214 -18.15 5.69 5.67
CA SER A 214 -18.90 4.58 5.10
C SER A 214 -18.05 3.32 5.22
N ILE A 215 -18.68 2.25 5.66
CA ILE A 215 -18.07 0.92 5.63
C ILE A 215 -18.57 0.26 4.35
N TYR A 216 -17.65 -0.12 3.48
CA TYR A 216 -17.98 -0.82 2.26
C TYR A 216 -17.84 -2.32 2.48
N ASP A 217 -18.88 -3.08 2.16
CA ASP A 217 -18.93 -4.54 2.33
C ASP A 217 -17.74 -5.23 1.67
N SER A 218 -17.36 -4.79 0.45
CA SER A 218 -16.22 -5.36 -0.26
C SER A 218 -14.90 -5.19 0.47
N THR A 219 -14.72 -4.07 1.15
CA THR A 219 -13.51 -3.77 1.91
C THR A 219 -13.51 -4.53 3.25
N LEU A 220 -14.66 -4.60 3.91
CA LEU A 220 -14.82 -5.37 5.14
C LEU A 220 -14.61 -6.87 4.88
N ILE A 221 -15.20 -7.42 3.82
CA ILE A 221 -14.99 -8.81 3.39
C ILE A 221 -13.51 -9.08 3.13
N ALA A 222 -12.82 -8.18 2.42
CA ALA A 222 -11.40 -8.34 2.15
C ALA A 222 -10.54 -8.31 3.43
N PHE A 223 -10.91 -7.46 4.39
CA PHE A 223 -10.25 -7.42 5.69
C PHE A 223 -10.49 -8.70 6.48
N GLU A 224 -11.73 -9.19 6.55
CA GLU A 224 -12.03 -10.47 7.21
C GLU A 224 -11.30 -11.64 6.56
N GLN A 225 -11.20 -11.69 5.24
CA GLN A 225 -10.42 -12.71 4.52
C GLN A 225 -8.95 -12.69 4.93
N LEU A 226 -8.36 -11.50 5.09
CA LEU A 226 -6.99 -11.35 5.56
C LEU A 226 -6.81 -11.89 6.98
N LEU A 227 -7.74 -11.56 7.90
CA LEU A 227 -7.73 -12.05 9.29
C LEU A 227 -7.92 -13.57 9.35
N GLN A 228 -8.83 -14.12 8.55
CA GLN A 228 -9.06 -15.57 8.45
C GLN A 228 -7.80 -16.30 7.94
N GLN A 229 -7.15 -15.76 6.92
CA GLN A 229 -5.92 -16.34 6.39
C GLN A 229 -4.80 -16.31 7.42
N ALA A 230 -4.57 -15.16 8.09
CA ALA A 230 -3.57 -15.06 9.14
C ALA A 230 -3.83 -16.06 10.29
N LYS A 231 -5.10 -16.20 10.70
CA LYS A 231 -5.50 -17.20 11.73
C LYS A 231 -5.25 -18.63 11.27
N PHE A 232 -5.61 -18.98 10.03
CA PHE A 232 -5.35 -20.30 9.45
C PHE A 232 -3.85 -20.63 9.41
N GLU A 233 -3.02 -19.64 9.10
CA GLU A 233 -1.56 -19.75 9.05
C GLU A 233 -0.89 -19.67 10.43
N LYS A 234 -1.67 -19.48 11.51
CA LYS A 234 -1.19 -19.30 12.89
C LYS A 234 -0.25 -18.14 13.06
N THR A 235 -0.40 -17.11 12.24
CA THR A 235 0.33 -15.84 12.35
C THR A 235 -0.26 -15.02 13.49
N ASN A 236 0.54 -14.62 14.47
CA ASN A 236 0.11 -13.65 15.46
C ASN A 236 -0.26 -12.35 14.72
N THR A 237 -1.38 -11.76 15.10
CA THR A 237 -1.87 -10.55 14.42
C THR A 237 -2.20 -9.50 15.45
N ILE A 238 -1.87 -8.24 15.17
CA ILE A 238 -2.29 -7.08 15.95
C ILE A 238 -2.90 -6.02 15.03
N MET A 239 -3.91 -5.35 15.51
CA MET A 239 -4.46 -4.15 14.91
C MET A 239 -3.85 -2.93 15.62
N VAL A 240 -3.36 -1.98 14.87
CA VAL A 240 -2.67 -0.81 15.44
C VAL A 240 -3.25 0.48 14.88
N TYR A 241 -3.84 1.29 15.74
CA TYR A 241 -4.20 2.66 15.39
C TYR A 241 -2.98 3.55 15.65
N SER A 242 -2.27 3.91 14.59
CA SER A 242 -1.05 4.74 14.66
C SER A 242 -1.36 6.18 15.08
N PRO A 243 -0.40 6.94 15.62
CA PRO A 243 -0.61 8.31 16.04
C PRO A 243 -1.15 9.23 14.94
N VAL A 244 -2.04 10.13 15.32
CA VAL A 244 -2.53 11.26 14.50
C VAL A 244 -2.44 12.53 15.35
N TYR A 245 -2.33 13.69 14.71
CA TYR A 245 -2.35 14.95 15.41
C TYR A 245 -3.69 15.15 16.14
N TYR A 246 -3.66 15.57 17.40
CA TYR A 246 -4.83 15.54 18.29
C TYR A 246 -6.10 16.19 17.71
N MET A 247 -5.95 17.29 16.96
CA MET A 247 -7.08 17.98 16.35
C MET A 247 -7.87 17.13 15.35
N VAL A 248 -7.27 16.08 14.79
CA VAL A 248 -7.99 15.14 13.93
C VAL A 248 -9.05 14.38 14.72
N GLN A 249 -8.71 13.97 15.95
CA GLN A 249 -9.63 13.21 16.81
C GLN A 249 -10.80 14.05 17.27
N GLU A 250 -10.56 15.33 17.60
CA GLU A 250 -11.59 16.25 18.06
C GLU A 250 -12.66 16.54 17.00
N ASN A 251 -12.31 16.42 15.71
CA ASN A 251 -13.18 16.72 14.58
C ASN A 251 -13.82 15.48 13.94
N MET A 252 -13.56 14.28 14.45
CA MET A 252 -14.01 13.02 13.85
C MET A 252 -15.07 12.24 14.65
N SER A 253 -15.71 12.83 15.66
CA SER A 253 -16.35 12.12 16.77
C SER A 253 -17.36 11.02 16.37
N ILE A 254 -18.39 11.30 15.59
CA ILE A 254 -19.50 10.34 15.31
C ILE A 254 -19.05 9.21 14.37
N CYS A 255 -18.34 9.55 13.34
CA CYS A 255 -17.88 8.67 12.30
C CYS A 255 -16.82 7.70 12.80
N PHE A 256 -15.95 8.20 13.67
CA PHE A 256 -14.87 7.43 14.26
C PHE A 256 -15.40 6.29 15.14
N ASP A 257 -16.40 6.56 15.97
CA ASP A 257 -16.96 5.56 16.89
C ASP A 257 -17.56 4.37 16.16
N THR A 258 -18.26 4.62 15.04
CA THR A 258 -18.82 3.55 14.20
C THR A 258 -17.73 2.66 13.61
N ILE A 259 -16.64 3.24 13.13
CA ILE A 259 -15.54 2.46 12.54
C ILE A 259 -14.76 1.72 13.63
N MET A 260 -14.51 2.36 14.75
CA MET A 260 -13.80 1.68 15.85
C MET A 260 -14.62 0.56 16.47
N SER A 261 -15.97 0.68 16.55
CA SER A 261 -16.81 -0.44 16.99
C SER A 261 -16.67 -1.65 16.06
N THR A 262 -16.61 -1.43 14.73
CA THR A 262 -16.39 -2.52 13.77
C THR A 262 -15.01 -3.18 13.99
N TYR A 263 -13.95 -2.40 14.23
CA TYR A 263 -12.65 -3.01 14.56
C TYR A 263 -12.67 -3.77 15.89
N HIS A 264 -13.39 -3.29 16.90
CA HIS A 264 -13.55 -4.00 18.17
C HIS A 264 -14.31 -5.31 17.99
N GLU A 265 -15.41 -5.32 17.22
CA GLU A 265 -16.15 -6.55 16.89
C GLU A 265 -15.24 -7.58 16.19
N LEU A 266 -14.43 -7.14 15.24
CA LEU A 266 -13.46 -8.00 14.57
C LEU A 266 -12.33 -8.47 15.51
N SER A 267 -11.85 -7.59 16.39
CA SER A 267 -10.87 -7.92 17.43
C SER A 267 -11.37 -9.06 18.32
N GLU A 268 -12.60 -8.95 18.81
CA GLU A 268 -13.24 -10.00 19.64
C GLU A 268 -13.46 -11.28 18.84
N LYS A 269 -14.04 -11.19 17.64
CA LYS A 269 -14.32 -12.34 16.75
C LYS A 269 -13.07 -13.17 16.43
N TYR A 270 -11.95 -12.52 16.22
CA TYR A 270 -10.68 -13.17 15.83
C TYR A 270 -9.68 -13.32 16.98
N ASN A 271 -9.99 -12.80 18.17
CA ASN A 271 -9.10 -12.72 19.32
C ASN A 271 -7.77 -12.03 18.98
N ILE A 272 -7.86 -10.82 18.39
CA ILE A 272 -6.73 -10.01 17.93
C ILE A 272 -6.67 -8.73 18.76
N PRO A 273 -5.56 -8.42 19.46
CA PRO A 273 -5.47 -7.20 20.26
C PRO A 273 -5.45 -5.95 19.38
N ILE A 274 -6.07 -4.87 19.88
CA ILE A 274 -5.96 -3.53 19.30
C ILE A 274 -5.01 -2.71 20.17
N LEU A 275 -3.97 -2.15 19.57
CA LEU A 275 -3.09 -1.16 20.17
C LEU A 275 -3.47 0.23 19.66
N ASP A 276 -4.04 1.04 20.53
CA ASP A 276 -4.53 2.38 20.21
C ASP A 276 -3.56 3.44 20.71
N TYR A 277 -2.90 4.14 19.77
CA TYR A 277 -1.90 5.16 20.07
C TYR A 277 -2.39 6.59 19.86
N ARG A 278 -3.69 6.85 20.03
CA ARG A 278 -4.27 8.18 19.87
C ARG A 278 -3.92 9.16 20.99
N THR A 279 -3.44 8.67 22.12
CA THR A 279 -3.19 9.49 23.32
C THR A 279 -1.73 9.61 23.70
N LEU A 280 -0.81 9.29 22.79
CA LEU A 280 0.62 9.47 23.07
C LEU A 280 0.99 10.96 23.16
N PRO A 281 2.02 11.33 23.92
CA PRO A 281 2.50 12.72 23.99
C PRO A 281 2.83 13.32 22.61
N ILE A 282 3.35 12.51 21.67
CA ILE A 282 3.67 12.98 20.32
C ILE A 282 2.45 13.47 19.54
N ASN A 283 1.25 13.01 19.87
CA ASN A 283 0.02 13.43 19.19
C ASN A 283 -0.32 14.92 19.40
N TYR A 284 0.23 15.52 20.43
CA TYR A 284 -0.01 16.92 20.82
C TYR A 284 1.10 17.87 20.34
N ASP A 285 2.12 17.34 19.65
CA ASP A 285 3.25 18.13 19.16
C ASP A 285 3.39 17.99 17.62
N SER A 286 3.09 19.06 16.92
CA SER A 286 3.14 19.12 15.46
C SER A 286 4.52 18.87 14.87
N THR A 287 5.60 18.99 15.65
CA THR A 287 6.97 18.72 15.18
C THR A 287 7.22 17.27 14.80
N TYR A 288 6.36 16.34 15.23
CA TYR A 288 6.41 14.92 14.85
C TYR A 288 5.63 14.57 13.57
N PHE A 289 4.98 15.55 12.93
CA PHE A 289 4.10 15.33 11.78
C PHE A 289 4.53 16.15 10.57
N VAL A 290 4.14 15.69 9.37
CA VAL A 290 4.20 16.50 8.14
C VAL A 290 2.84 17.15 7.83
N ASP A 291 1.76 16.50 8.24
CA ASP A 291 0.38 16.98 8.22
C ASP A 291 -0.42 16.36 9.37
N ALA A 292 -1.71 16.65 9.45
CA ALA A 292 -2.52 16.22 10.59
C ALA A 292 -2.64 14.69 10.78
N THR A 293 -2.36 13.89 9.75
CA THR A 293 -2.55 12.44 9.77
C THR A 293 -1.27 11.63 9.58
N HIS A 294 -0.19 12.24 9.12
CA HIS A 294 1.04 11.55 8.76
C HIS A 294 2.22 11.98 9.63
N LEU A 295 2.84 11.01 10.29
CA LEU A 295 4.11 11.22 11.00
C LEU A 295 5.24 11.58 10.01
N ASN A 296 6.12 12.49 10.43
CA ASN A 296 7.42 12.66 9.78
C ASN A 296 8.41 11.60 10.26
N TYR A 297 9.65 11.66 9.76
CA TYR A 297 10.67 10.65 10.09
C TYR A 297 11.05 10.62 11.58
N ILE A 298 10.91 11.73 12.31
CA ILE A 298 11.17 11.81 13.75
C ILE A 298 10.03 11.13 14.51
N GLY A 299 8.77 11.48 14.21
CA GLY A 299 7.60 10.86 14.79
C GLY A 299 7.54 9.35 14.50
N ALA A 300 7.87 8.94 13.29
CA ALA A 300 7.94 7.53 12.91
C ALA A 300 9.00 6.76 13.72
N ARG A 301 10.14 7.37 14.04
CA ARG A 301 11.16 6.77 14.90
C ARG A 301 10.62 6.52 16.30
N GLU A 302 10.12 7.57 16.95
CA GLU A 302 9.61 7.49 18.34
C GLU A 302 8.46 6.48 18.44
N PHE A 303 7.54 6.54 17.52
CA PHE A 303 6.42 5.59 17.47
C PHE A 303 6.87 4.14 17.23
N SER A 304 7.79 3.91 16.28
CA SER A 304 8.26 2.55 15.98
C SER A 304 9.00 1.91 17.15
N ILE A 305 9.78 2.68 17.90
CA ILE A 305 10.46 2.22 19.13
C ILE A 305 9.42 1.87 20.20
N LYS A 306 8.43 2.76 20.45
CA LYS A 306 7.35 2.51 21.41
C LYS A 306 6.57 1.26 21.08
N LEU A 307 6.14 1.12 19.82
CA LEU A 307 5.42 -0.05 19.33
C LEU A 307 6.23 -1.34 19.52
N ALA A 308 7.52 -1.30 19.22
CA ALA A 308 8.39 -2.47 19.37
C ALA A 308 8.49 -2.92 20.85
N HIS A 309 8.61 -2.00 21.78
CA HIS A 309 8.59 -2.33 23.22
C HIS A 309 7.24 -2.93 23.65
N ASP A 310 6.13 -2.44 23.12
CA ASP A 310 4.81 -2.98 23.45
C ASP A 310 4.64 -4.39 22.87
N ILE A 311 5.11 -4.65 21.66
CA ILE A 311 5.12 -5.98 21.04
C ILE A 311 5.95 -6.97 21.88
N ASP A 312 7.13 -6.55 22.36
CA ASP A 312 7.98 -7.37 23.22
C ASP A 312 7.28 -7.70 24.54
N SER A 313 6.69 -6.68 25.17
CA SER A 313 5.97 -6.84 26.46
C SER A 313 4.77 -7.79 26.34
N LEU A 314 4.11 -7.83 25.18
CA LEU A 314 3.00 -8.73 24.89
C LEU A 314 3.46 -10.14 24.49
N GLY A 315 4.75 -10.35 24.28
CA GLY A 315 5.32 -11.66 23.94
C GLY A 315 4.90 -12.19 22.56
N LEU A 316 4.56 -11.34 21.62
CA LEU A 316 3.94 -11.69 20.33
C LEU A 316 4.89 -12.33 19.31
N LEU A 317 6.20 -12.28 19.56
CA LEU A 317 7.24 -12.89 18.72
C LEU A 317 7.84 -14.18 19.29
N LYS A 318 7.41 -14.61 20.45
CA LYS A 318 7.90 -15.80 21.15
C LYS A 318 7.24 -17.06 20.64
#